data_3f9e9474f30958fa9c1750164dc5ca4f
#
_entry.id   3f9e9474f30958fa9c1750164dc5ca4f
#
_cell.length_a   1.000
_cell.length_b   1.000
_cell.length_c   1.000
_cell.angle_alpha   90.00
_cell.angle_beta   90.00
_cell.angle_gamma   90.00
#
_symmetry.space_group_name_H-M   'P 1'
#
loop_
_entity.id
_entity.type
_entity.pdbx_description
1 polymer ?
#
loop_
_entity_poly.entity_id
_entity_poly.type
_entity_poly.pdbx_seq_one_letter_code
_entity_poly.pdbx_strand_id
1 'polypeptide(L)'
;MADWNPGQYLEFAAPRLRPALDLLARVPLDDVDTVYDLGCGPGNVTPFLAARWPAARMVGVDSSAGMLEKARATGAAAEWVQADLATWIPEAPARLLYSNAVFHWLDDHAAVFPRLMSLLAPGGVLAVQMPHNHGAPSYTHIRDAAAAGPWRDAALPVYRPMPVADPSFYYDVLAPLCGTLEIWETEYLQVLEGDNPVVEYTRSTGLRPVYEAVPAPHQDAFMAEYRRLVAASYPPRADGKTLFPFRRLFIVATAPA
;
A
#
# COMPACT_ATOMS: atom_id res chain seq x y z
N MET A 1 -31.74 5.24 4.37
CA MET A 1 -30.30 5.02 4.02
C MET A 1 -29.75 4.10 5.09
N ALA A 2 -29.21 2.95 4.71
CA ALA A 2 -28.55 2.08 5.70
C ALA A 2 -27.25 2.77 6.14
N ASP A 3 -27.13 3.04 7.45
CA ASP A 3 -25.91 3.59 8.02
C ASP A 3 -24.74 2.65 7.70
N TRP A 4 -23.80 3.12 6.92
CA TRP A 4 -22.56 2.41 6.65
C TRP A 4 -21.74 2.33 7.94
N ASN A 5 -21.56 1.10 8.47
CA ASN A 5 -20.84 0.88 9.72
C ASN A 5 -19.46 0.24 9.45
N PRO A 6 -18.37 1.04 9.48
CA PRO A 6 -17.01 0.52 9.27
C PRO A 6 -16.63 -0.59 10.24
N GLY A 7 -17.12 -0.55 11.48
CA GLY A 7 -16.81 -1.54 12.52
C GLY A 7 -17.32 -2.95 12.19
N GLN A 8 -18.49 -3.06 11.57
CA GLN A 8 -19.07 -4.34 11.20
C GLN A 8 -18.30 -5.03 10.06
N TYR A 9 -17.66 -4.24 9.17
CA TYR A 9 -16.83 -4.77 8.08
C TYR A 9 -15.41 -5.14 8.56
N LEU A 10 -14.89 -4.47 9.60
CA LEU A 10 -13.56 -4.76 10.17
C LEU A 10 -13.48 -6.12 10.89
N GLU A 11 -14.58 -6.65 11.42
CA GLU A 11 -14.62 -7.96 12.08
C GLU A 11 -14.29 -9.13 11.13
N PHE A 12 -14.54 -8.95 9.83
CA PHE A 12 -14.36 -10.00 8.81
C PHE A 12 -13.23 -9.68 7.80
N ALA A 13 -12.62 -8.49 7.89
CA ALA A 13 -11.55 -8.12 6.99
C ALA A 13 -10.22 -8.75 7.41
N ALA A 14 -9.55 -9.43 6.47
CA ALA A 14 -8.18 -9.86 6.68
C ALA A 14 -7.30 -8.67 7.14
N PRO A 15 -6.28 -8.88 8.00
CA PRO A 15 -5.45 -7.80 8.55
C PRO A 15 -4.84 -6.86 7.50
N ARG A 16 -4.75 -7.31 6.24
CA ARG A 16 -4.25 -6.49 5.10
C ARG A 16 -5.29 -5.49 4.56
N LEU A 17 -6.59 -5.71 4.81
CA LEU A 17 -7.66 -4.79 4.39
C LEU A 17 -7.92 -3.67 5.39
N ARG A 18 -7.60 -3.89 6.67
CA ARG A 18 -7.83 -2.89 7.71
C ARG A 18 -7.32 -1.49 7.37
N PRO A 19 -6.07 -1.31 6.88
CA PRO A 19 -5.60 0.03 6.51
C PRO A 19 -6.43 0.68 5.39
N ALA A 20 -6.92 -0.10 4.42
CA ALA A 20 -7.79 0.43 3.38
C ALA A 20 -9.13 0.93 3.96
N LEU A 21 -9.71 0.19 4.90
CA LEU A 21 -10.97 0.59 5.53
C LEU A 21 -10.80 1.78 6.47
N ASP A 22 -9.67 1.87 7.19
CA ASP A 22 -9.33 3.01 8.02
C ASP A 22 -9.15 4.29 7.16
N LEU A 23 -8.49 4.18 5.98
CA LEU A 23 -8.43 5.27 5.00
C LEU A 23 -9.82 5.64 4.49
N LEU A 24 -10.60 4.64 4.06
CA LEU A 24 -11.95 4.86 3.53
C LEU A 24 -12.83 5.62 4.52
N ALA A 25 -12.76 5.29 5.80
CA ALA A 25 -13.52 5.94 6.86
C ALA A 25 -13.22 7.45 7.01
N ARG A 26 -12.05 7.90 6.54
CA ARG A 26 -11.60 9.31 6.62
C ARG A 26 -11.88 10.13 5.36
N VAL A 27 -12.38 9.52 4.28
CA VAL A 27 -12.74 10.27 3.07
C VAL A 27 -13.94 11.19 3.36
N PRO A 28 -13.81 12.53 3.26
CA PRO A 28 -14.85 13.48 3.67
C PRO A 28 -15.86 13.76 2.52
N LEU A 29 -16.38 12.70 1.89
CA LEU A 29 -17.36 12.82 0.81
C LEU A 29 -18.60 11.98 1.14
N ASP A 30 -19.75 12.62 1.12
CA ASP A 30 -21.05 11.95 1.31
C ASP A 30 -21.54 11.33 0.00
N ASP A 31 -21.46 12.09 -1.09
CA ASP A 31 -21.87 11.66 -2.42
C ASP A 31 -20.72 11.79 -3.42
N VAL A 32 -20.58 10.77 -4.25
CA VAL A 32 -19.58 10.69 -5.32
C VAL A 32 -20.23 10.08 -6.55
N ASP A 33 -20.04 10.69 -7.72
CA ASP A 33 -20.51 10.18 -9.01
C ASP A 33 -19.59 9.11 -9.58
N THR A 34 -18.26 9.29 -9.42
CA THR A 34 -17.24 8.35 -9.89
C THR A 34 -16.12 8.18 -8.87
N VAL A 35 -15.80 6.94 -8.56
CA VAL A 35 -14.67 6.53 -7.70
C VAL A 35 -13.62 5.84 -8.54
N TYR A 36 -12.40 6.35 -8.49
CA TYR A 36 -11.24 5.69 -9.09
C TYR A 36 -10.42 4.98 -8.00
N ASP A 37 -10.35 3.64 -8.09
CA ASP A 37 -9.49 2.78 -7.25
C ASP A 37 -8.15 2.60 -7.95
N LEU A 38 -7.17 3.42 -7.60
CA LEU A 38 -5.86 3.48 -8.24
C LEU A 38 -4.92 2.40 -7.71
N GLY A 39 -4.47 1.50 -8.59
CA GLY A 39 -3.75 0.30 -8.26
C GLY A 39 -4.66 -0.71 -7.56
N CYS A 40 -5.84 -0.94 -8.13
CA CYS A 40 -6.90 -1.77 -7.56
C CYS A 40 -6.48 -3.23 -7.32
N GLY A 41 -5.39 -3.69 -7.96
CA GLY A 41 -4.94 -5.07 -7.89
C GLY A 41 -6.03 -6.06 -8.28
N PRO A 42 -6.27 -7.13 -7.48
CA PRO A 42 -7.32 -8.10 -7.73
C PRO A 42 -8.73 -7.63 -7.31
N GLY A 43 -8.93 -6.33 -7.03
CA GLY A 43 -10.23 -5.75 -6.70
C GLY A 43 -10.68 -5.96 -5.26
N ASN A 44 -9.77 -6.20 -4.31
CA ASN A 44 -10.12 -6.52 -2.93
C ASN A 44 -10.79 -5.36 -2.17
N VAL A 45 -10.49 -4.11 -2.53
CA VAL A 45 -11.00 -2.89 -1.87
C VAL A 45 -12.24 -2.35 -2.58
N THR A 46 -12.32 -2.51 -3.90
CA THR A 46 -13.41 -1.99 -4.75
C THR A 46 -14.81 -2.30 -4.24
N PRO A 47 -15.14 -3.50 -3.70
CA PRO A 47 -16.47 -3.78 -3.14
C PRO A 47 -16.83 -2.91 -1.93
N PHE A 48 -15.85 -2.51 -1.12
CA PHE A 48 -16.08 -1.64 0.04
C PHE A 48 -16.31 -0.18 -0.39
N LEU A 49 -15.62 0.26 -1.44
CA LEU A 49 -15.88 1.56 -2.08
C LEU A 49 -17.30 1.60 -2.65
N ALA A 50 -17.70 0.55 -3.39
CA ALA A 50 -19.04 0.43 -3.96
C ALA A 50 -20.15 0.35 -2.88
N ALA A 51 -19.88 -0.30 -1.75
CA ALA A 51 -20.83 -0.37 -0.64
C ALA A 51 -21.04 1.02 0.02
N ARG A 52 -19.98 1.84 0.09
CA ARG A 52 -20.09 3.20 0.63
C ARG A 52 -20.83 4.14 -0.32
N TRP A 53 -20.59 4.04 -1.62
CA TRP A 53 -21.22 4.87 -2.65
C TRP A 53 -21.92 4.00 -3.70
N PRO A 54 -23.09 3.43 -3.39
CA PRO A 54 -23.74 2.44 -4.25
C PRO A 54 -24.27 3.02 -5.56
N ALA A 55 -24.41 4.34 -5.68
CA ALA A 55 -24.81 5.02 -6.91
C ALA A 55 -23.61 5.45 -7.77
N ALA A 56 -22.37 5.35 -7.24
CA ALA A 56 -21.20 5.79 -7.97
C ALA A 56 -20.74 4.78 -9.03
N ARG A 57 -20.22 5.30 -10.13
CA ARG A 57 -19.44 4.51 -11.10
C ARG A 57 -18.11 4.12 -10.44
N MET A 58 -17.81 2.82 -10.38
CA MET A 58 -16.54 2.31 -9.87
C MET A 58 -15.57 2.03 -11.01
N VAL A 59 -14.38 2.59 -10.97
CA VAL A 59 -13.32 2.39 -11.96
C VAL A 59 -12.04 1.93 -11.26
N GLY A 60 -11.69 0.66 -11.41
CA GLY A 60 -10.43 0.11 -10.93
C GLY A 60 -9.34 0.25 -12.00
N VAL A 61 -8.22 0.87 -11.64
CA VAL A 61 -7.07 1.09 -12.52
C VAL A 61 -5.87 0.32 -12.01
N ASP A 62 -5.25 -0.52 -12.84
CA ASP A 62 -4.01 -1.24 -12.50
C ASP A 62 -3.15 -1.46 -13.75
N SER A 63 -1.84 -1.51 -13.62
CA SER A 63 -0.94 -1.78 -14.74
C SER A 63 -0.85 -3.27 -15.11
N SER A 64 -1.21 -4.16 -14.19
CA SER A 64 -1.10 -5.61 -14.34
C SER A 64 -2.36 -6.22 -14.94
N ALA A 65 -2.28 -6.70 -16.19
CA ALA A 65 -3.38 -7.43 -16.84
C ALA A 65 -3.84 -8.65 -16.01
N GLY A 66 -2.90 -9.39 -15.39
CA GLY A 66 -3.23 -10.55 -14.57
C GLY A 66 -3.93 -10.21 -13.24
N MET A 67 -3.70 -9.01 -12.68
CA MET A 67 -4.46 -8.52 -11.53
C MET A 67 -5.88 -8.13 -11.94
N LEU A 68 -6.04 -7.44 -13.07
CA LEU A 68 -7.34 -7.06 -13.60
C LEU A 68 -8.18 -8.28 -14.02
N GLU A 69 -7.56 -9.34 -14.49
CA GLU A 69 -8.27 -10.60 -14.77
C GLU A 69 -8.89 -11.19 -13.48
N LYS A 70 -8.11 -11.20 -12.39
CA LYS A 70 -8.61 -11.62 -11.08
C LYS A 70 -9.70 -10.68 -10.57
N ALA A 71 -9.55 -9.36 -10.76
CA ALA A 71 -10.56 -8.38 -10.37
C ALA A 71 -11.89 -8.61 -11.11
N ARG A 72 -11.87 -8.85 -12.41
CA ARG A 72 -13.08 -9.21 -13.20
C ARG A 72 -13.74 -10.49 -12.69
N ALA A 73 -12.94 -11.47 -12.29
CA ALA A 73 -13.44 -12.74 -11.76
C ALA A 73 -14.17 -12.60 -10.41
N THR A 74 -14.02 -11.48 -9.69
CA THR A 74 -14.76 -11.22 -8.45
C THR A 74 -16.25 -10.97 -8.69
N GLY A 75 -16.64 -10.60 -9.89
CA GLY A 75 -18.02 -10.21 -10.22
C GLY A 75 -18.42 -8.84 -9.66
N ALA A 76 -17.49 -8.05 -9.11
CA ALA A 76 -17.78 -6.70 -8.65
C ALA A 76 -18.25 -5.81 -9.83
N ALA A 77 -19.29 -5.00 -9.60
CA ALA A 77 -19.80 -4.05 -10.57
C ALA A 77 -18.85 -2.85 -10.70
N ALA A 78 -17.75 -3.03 -11.42
CA ALA A 78 -16.75 -2.02 -11.66
C ALA A 78 -16.18 -2.13 -13.08
N GLU A 79 -15.73 -1.02 -13.62
CA GLU A 79 -14.92 -0.99 -14.82
C GLU A 79 -13.45 -1.22 -14.46
N TRP A 80 -12.73 -2.00 -15.27
CA TRP A 80 -11.36 -2.35 -15.03
C TRP A 80 -10.48 -1.86 -16.18
N VAL A 81 -9.64 -0.87 -15.88
CA VAL A 81 -8.80 -0.16 -16.84
C VAL A 81 -7.34 -0.56 -16.63
N GLN A 82 -6.69 -1.06 -17.69
CA GLN A 82 -5.25 -1.29 -17.67
C GLN A 82 -4.50 -0.02 -18.03
N ALA A 83 -3.80 0.56 -17.06
CA ALA A 83 -3.00 1.77 -17.28
C ALA A 83 -1.86 1.88 -16.26
N ASP A 84 -0.81 2.61 -16.67
CA ASP A 84 0.28 3.02 -15.79
C ASP A 84 -0.12 4.29 -15.02
N LEU A 85 -0.15 4.21 -13.69
CA LEU A 85 -0.52 5.33 -12.83
C LEU A 85 0.45 6.52 -12.92
N ALA A 86 1.67 6.33 -13.42
CA ALA A 86 2.60 7.42 -13.66
C ALA A 86 2.10 8.39 -14.74
N THR A 87 1.29 7.89 -15.70
CA THR A 87 0.81 8.68 -16.85
C THR A 87 -0.70 8.69 -17.00
N TRP A 88 -1.43 7.84 -16.28
CA TRP A 88 -2.88 7.75 -16.37
C TRP A 88 -3.59 9.06 -16.01
N ILE A 89 -4.66 9.36 -16.73
CA ILE A 89 -5.57 10.48 -16.49
C ILE A 89 -7.02 9.97 -16.53
N PRO A 90 -7.94 10.50 -15.70
CA PRO A 90 -9.35 10.20 -15.77
C PRO A 90 -10.01 10.83 -17.01
N GLU A 91 -11.18 10.33 -17.41
CA GLU A 91 -11.98 10.88 -18.52
C GLU A 91 -12.52 12.30 -18.24
N ALA A 92 -12.73 12.62 -16.96
CA ALA A 92 -13.14 13.93 -16.47
C ALA A 92 -12.50 14.18 -15.10
N PRO A 93 -12.44 15.43 -14.61
CA PRO A 93 -11.92 15.74 -13.28
C PRO A 93 -12.58 14.89 -12.20
N ALA A 94 -11.78 14.22 -11.37
CA ALA A 94 -12.24 13.20 -10.46
C ALA A 94 -12.78 13.78 -9.13
N ARG A 95 -13.90 13.25 -8.63
CA ARG A 95 -14.37 13.55 -7.26
C ARG A 95 -13.61 12.74 -6.21
N LEU A 96 -13.18 11.52 -6.53
CA LEU A 96 -12.40 10.69 -5.62
C LEU A 96 -11.34 9.89 -6.39
N LEU A 97 -10.08 10.13 -6.04
CA LEU A 97 -8.95 9.26 -6.34
C LEU A 97 -8.58 8.53 -5.04
N TYR A 98 -8.82 7.24 -5.01
CA TYR A 98 -8.53 6.39 -3.86
C TYR A 98 -7.40 5.43 -4.18
N SER A 99 -6.45 5.23 -3.26
CA SER A 99 -5.34 4.30 -3.48
C SER A 99 -4.88 3.66 -2.17
N ASN A 100 -4.76 2.34 -2.18
CA ASN A 100 -4.28 1.59 -1.01
C ASN A 100 -3.11 0.68 -1.37
N ALA A 101 -1.96 0.92 -0.75
CA ALA A 101 -0.74 0.12 -0.88
C ALA A 101 -0.21 0.03 -2.33
N VAL A 102 -0.11 1.16 -3.03
CA VAL A 102 0.32 1.24 -4.43
C VAL A 102 1.47 2.21 -4.64
N PHE A 103 1.36 3.46 -4.21
CA PHE A 103 2.33 4.50 -4.57
C PHE A 103 3.75 4.25 -4.06
N HIS A 104 3.94 3.39 -3.08
CA HIS A 104 5.28 2.93 -2.68
C HIS A 104 6.04 2.13 -3.75
N TRP A 105 5.40 1.83 -4.89
CA TRP A 105 6.03 1.23 -6.07
C TRP A 105 6.41 2.27 -7.14
N LEU A 106 5.93 3.51 -7.00
CA LEU A 106 6.22 4.60 -7.93
C LEU A 106 7.36 5.46 -7.38
N ASP A 107 8.28 5.82 -8.24
CA ASP A 107 9.31 6.81 -7.94
C ASP A 107 8.75 8.24 -8.07
N ASP A 108 9.52 9.24 -7.67
CA ASP A 108 9.24 10.66 -7.84
C ASP A 108 7.90 11.14 -7.30
N HIS A 109 7.67 10.93 -6.01
CA HIS A 109 6.47 11.42 -5.33
C HIS A 109 6.32 12.95 -5.43
N ALA A 110 7.42 13.69 -5.59
CA ALA A 110 7.37 15.15 -5.79
C ALA A 110 6.65 15.55 -7.09
N ALA A 111 6.69 14.73 -8.13
CA ALA A 111 5.93 14.95 -9.36
C ALA A 111 4.58 14.25 -9.34
N VAL A 112 4.49 13.03 -8.79
CA VAL A 112 3.28 12.20 -8.82
C VAL A 112 2.14 12.85 -8.03
N PHE A 113 2.38 13.29 -6.78
CA PHE A 113 1.31 13.81 -5.94
C PHE A 113 0.70 15.13 -6.44
N PRO A 114 1.47 16.16 -6.87
CA PRO A 114 0.91 17.35 -7.50
C PRO A 114 0.10 17.04 -8.78
N ARG A 115 0.59 16.12 -9.60
CA ARG A 115 -0.15 15.67 -10.78
C ARG A 115 -1.50 15.05 -10.40
N LEU A 116 -1.56 14.17 -9.40
CA LEU A 116 -2.82 13.59 -8.94
C LEU A 116 -3.77 14.66 -8.42
N MET A 117 -3.29 15.65 -7.68
CA MET A 117 -4.11 16.79 -7.23
C MET A 117 -4.70 17.56 -8.42
N SER A 118 -3.93 17.75 -9.51
CA SER A 118 -4.41 18.45 -10.71
C SER A 118 -5.50 17.69 -11.51
N LEU A 119 -5.69 16.39 -11.24
CA LEU A 119 -6.74 15.57 -11.84
C LEU A 119 -8.07 15.63 -11.08
N LEU A 120 -8.09 16.28 -9.92
CA LEU A 120 -9.31 16.39 -9.10
C LEU A 120 -10.23 17.50 -9.60
N ALA A 121 -11.53 17.30 -9.48
CA ALA A 121 -12.53 18.36 -9.56
C ALA A 121 -12.42 19.30 -8.35
N PRO A 122 -12.94 20.53 -8.42
CA PRO A 122 -13.08 21.38 -7.24
C PRO A 122 -13.75 20.63 -6.08
N GLY A 123 -13.13 20.67 -4.90
CA GLY A 123 -13.56 19.90 -3.73
C GLY A 123 -13.43 18.37 -3.86
N GLY A 124 -12.75 17.87 -4.91
CA GLY A 124 -12.41 16.46 -5.06
C GLY A 124 -11.34 16.01 -4.06
N VAL A 125 -11.25 14.71 -3.80
CA VAL A 125 -10.39 14.14 -2.76
C VAL A 125 -9.39 13.15 -3.34
N LEU A 126 -8.14 13.29 -2.94
CA LEU A 126 -7.08 12.29 -3.06
C LEU A 126 -6.92 11.59 -1.71
N ALA A 127 -7.22 10.30 -1.65
CA ALA A 127 -7.05 9.46 -0.46
C ALA A 127 -6.01 8.38 -0.72
N VAL A 128 -4.89 8.40 0.00
CA VAL A 128 -3.76 7.49 -0.22
C VAL A 128 -3.32 6.84 1.09
N GLN A 129 -3.08 5.53 1.04
CA GLN A 129 -2.40 4.78 2.09
C GLN A 129 -1.19 4.05 1.52
N MET A 130 -0.07 4.10 2.23
CA MET A 130 1.18 3.43 1.85
C MET A 130 1.83 2.75 3.06
N PRO A 131 2.55 1.61 2.87
CA PRO A 131 3.50 1.13 3.85
C PRO A 131 4.55 2.20 4.15
N HIS A 132 4.82 2.47 5.44
CA HIS A 132 5.92 3.32 5.88
C HIS A 132 6.78 2.57 6.90
N ASN A 133 7.24 1.40 6.49
CA ASN A 133 7.92 0.43 7.34
C ASN A 133 9.35 0.10 6.86
N HIS A 134 9.89 0.88 5.92
CA HIS A 134 11.19 0.60 5.31
C HIS A 134 12.39 0.80 6.25
N GLY A 135 12.24 1.59 7.31
CA GLY A 135 13.22 1.71 8.39
C GLY A 135 13.15 0.59 9.44
N ALA A 136 12.14 -0.28 9.40
CA ALA A 136 12.00 -1.37 10.36
C ALA A 136 13.01 -2.50 10.11
N PRO A 137 13.39 -3.27 11.16
CA PRO A 137 14.34 -4.38 11.04
C PRO A 137 13.99 -5.39 9.95
N SER A 138 12.69 -5.66 9.71
CA SER A 138 12.25 -6.56 8.64
C SER A 138 12.70 -6.13 7.23
N TYR A 139 12.91 -4.83 7.00
CA TYR A 139 13.42 -4.31 5.72
C TYR A 139 14.92 -4.03 5.76
N THR A 140 15.44 -3.43 6.84
CA THR A 140 16.87 -3.12 6.93
C THR A 140 17.70 -4.40 6.93
N HIS A 141 17.23 -5.49 7.53
CA HIS A 141 17.88 -6.79 7.52
C HIS A 141 17.91 -7.48 6.16
N ILE A 142 17.06 -7.09 5.20
CA ILE A 142 17.21 -7.54 3.80
C ILE A 142 18.54 -7.01 3.24
N ARG A 143 18.83 -5.72 3.46
CA ARG A 143 20.10 -5.09 3.06
C ARG A 143 21.29 -5.72 3.78
N ASP A 144 21.14 -5.92 5.08
CA ASP A 144 22.22 -6.45 5.91
C ASP A 144 22.57 -7.88 5.49
N ALA A 145 21.56 -8.73 5.24
CA ALA A 145 21.75 -10.07 4.69
C ALA A 145 22.33 -10.05 3.27
N ALA A 146 21.88 -9.11 2.41
CA ALA A 146 22.43 -8.95 1.07
C ALA A 146 23.93 -8.58 1.09
N ALA A 147 24.36 -7.84 2.11
CA ALA A 147 25.76 -7.42 2.28
C ALA A 147 26.68 -8.50 2.93
N ALA A 148 26.10 -9.53 3.56
CA ALA A 148 26.84 -10.38 4.51
C ALA A 148 27.62 -11.54 3.86
N GLY A 149 27.35 -11.92 2.61
CA GLY A 149 27.91 -13.15 2.05
C GLY A 149 28.50 -13.00 0.66
N PRO A 150 28.94 -14.12 0.06
CA PRO A 150 29.53 -14.13 -1.29
C PRO A 150 28.55 -13.71 -2.40
N TRP A 151 27.28 -13.57 -2.11
CA TRP A 151 26.22 -13.07 -3.00
C TRP A 151 26.12 -11.55 -3.04
N ARG A 152 26.94 -10.83 -2.25
CA ARG A 152 26.85 -9.38 -2.06
C ARG A 152 26.78 -8.60 -3.38
N ASP A 153 27.69 -8.89 -4.30
CA ASP A 153 27.80 -8.15 -5.56
C ASP A 153 26.58 -8.33 -6.48
N ALA A 154 25.86 -9.44 -6.32
CA ALA A 154 24.62 -9.71 -7.04
C ALA A 154 23.37 -9.17 -6.31
N ALA A 155 23.30 -9.35 -5.00
CA ALA A 155 22.11 -9.08 -4.19
C ALA A 155 21.98 -7.62 -3.74
N LEU A 156 23.09 -7.00 -3.27
CA LEU A 156 23.05 -5.66 -2.71
C LEU A 156 22.64 -4.56 -3.72
N PRO A 157 23.06 -4.57 -5.00
CA PRO A 157 22.62 -3.59 -5.98
C PRO A 157 21.12 -3.64 -6.31
N VAL A 158 20.47 -4.77 -6.02
CA VAL A 158 19.02 -4.95 -6.27
C VAL A 158 18.18 -4.44 -5.10
N TYR A 159 18.76 -4.35 -3.90
CA TYR A 159 18.06 -3.77 -2.76
C TYR A 159 17.75 -2.29 -3.03
N ARG A 160 16.47 -1.95 -3.00
CA ARG A 160 16.00 -0.56 -3.11
C ARG A 160 15.17 -0.20 -1.89
N PRO A 161 15.47 0.91 -1.20
CA PRO A 161 14.54 1.51 -0.25
C PRO A 161 13.23 1.84 -0.97
N MET A 162 12.11 1.66 -0.31
CA MET A 162 10.83 2.16 -0.87
C MET A 162 10.87 3.69 -0.95
N PRO A 163 10.30 4.30 -2.00
CA PRO A 163 10.37 5.75 -2.24
C PRO A 163 9.40 6.56 -1.34
N VAL A 164 8.87 5.96 -0.27
CA VAL A 164 7.98 6.64 0.67
C VAL A 164 8.80 7.51 1.61
N ALA A 165 8.58 8.82 1.51
CA ALA A 165 9.23 9.82 2.33
C ALA A 165 8.53 10.01 3.69
N ASP A 166 9.13 10.83 4.57
CA ASP A 166 8.51 11.21 5.84
C ASP A 166 7.24 12.08 5.62
N PRO A 167 6.32 12.10 6.58
CA PRO A 167 5.07 12.89 6.48
C PRO A 167 5.27 14.38 6.15
N SER A 168 6.35 14.98 6.63
CA SER A 168 6.70 16.39 6.35
C SER A 168 6.92 16.66 4.86
N PHE A 169 7.54 15.73 4.13
CA PHE A 169 7.71 15.85 2.68
C PHE A 169 6.35 15.96 1.96
N TYR A 170 5.39 15.10 2.31
CA TYR A 170 4.05 15.15 1.69
C TYR A 170 3.29 16.42 2.09
N TYR A 171 3.49 16.91 3.30
CA TYR A 171 2.93 18.19 3.73
C TYR A 171 3.46 19.33 2.85
N ASP A 172 4.78 19.42 2.68
CA ASP A 172 5.41 20.49 1.89
C ASP A 172 4.97 20.46 0.41
N VAL A 173 4.77 19.25 -0.15
CA VAL A 173 4.33 19.05 -1.54
C VAL A 173 2.85 19.35 -1.73
N LEU A 174 2.00 19.00 -0.78
CA LEU A 174 0.54 19.02 -0.94
C LEU A 174 -0.13 20.26 -0.35
N ALA A 175 0.37 20.83 0.75
CA ALA A 175 -0.29 21.94 1.43
C ALA A 175 -0.55 23.15 0.51
N PRO A 176 0.34 23.54 -0.44
CA PRO A 176 0.07 24.62 -1.37
C PRO A 176 -1.06 24.32 -2.38
N LEU A 177 -1.46 23.06 -2.54
CA LEU A 177 -2.39 22.57 -3.57
C LEU A 177 -3.76 22.20 -3.00
N CYS A 178 -3.92 22.19 -1.67
CA CYS A 178 -5.09 21.66 -0.99
C CYS A 178 -5.94 22.76 -0.34
N GLY A 179 -7.26 22.55 -0.30
CA GLY A 179 -8.15 23.26 0.60
C GLY A 179 -8.06 22.69 2.03
N THR A 180 -7.98 21.36 2.16
CA THR A 180 -7.70 20.66 3.42
C THR A 180 -6.72 19.52 3.20
N LEU A 181 -5.91 19.24 4.23
CA LEU A 181 -4.91 18.17 4.20
C LEU A 181 -4.82 17.49 5.56
N GLU A 182 -5.05 16.18 5.58
CA GLU A 182 -4.78 15.33 6.73
C GLU A 182 -3.67 14.34 6.36
N ILE A 183 -2.65 14.26 7.22
CA ILE A 183 -1.56 13.28 7.11
C ILE A 183 -1.38 12.65 8.49
N TRP A 184 -1.40 11.32 8.54
CA TRP A 184 -1.16 10.61 9.80
C TRP A 184 -0.48 9.26 9.57
N GLU A 185 0.06 8.70 10.63
CA GLU A 185 0.60 7.36 10.65
C GLU A 185 -0.19 6.48 11.63
N THR A 186 -0.31 5.21 11.28
CA THR A 186 -0.85 4.18 12.18
C THR A 186 0.10 3.00 12.20
N GLU A 187 0.48 2.56 13.38
CA GLU A 187 1.20 1.31 13.57
C GLU A 187 0.22 0.18 13.88
N TYR A 188 0.17 -0.80 12.99
CA TYR A 188 -0.63 -2.01 13.18
C TYR A 188 0.24 -3.09 13.81
N LEU A 189 -0.03 -3.42 15.06
CA LEU A 189 0.64 -4.53 15.73
C LEU A 189 0.00 -5.84 15.26
N GLN A 190 0.66 -6.52 14.33
CA GLN A 190 0.21 -7.82 13.87
C GLN A 190 0.70 -8.92 14.81
N VAL A 191 -0.17 -9.88 15.11
CA VAL A 191 0.15 -11.07 15.89
C VAL A 191 0.26 -12.23 14.91
N LEU A 192 1.49 -12.68 14.67
CA LEU A 192 1.80 -13.70 13.68
C LEU A 192 2.10 -15.04 14.37
N GLU A 193 1.70 -16.14 13.71
CA GLU A 193 1.93 -17.51 14.16
C GLU A 193 2.87 -18.24 13.18
N GLY A 194 3.58 -19.24 13.68
CA GLY A 194 4.49 -20.07 12.89
C GLY A 194 5.97 -19.82 13.17
N ASP A 195 6.82 -20.54 12.45
CA ASP A 195 8.27 -20.41 12.54
C ASP A 195 8.73 -19.22 11.71
N ASN A 196 9.35 -18.25 12.36
CA ASN A 196 9.90 -17.04 11.74
C ASN A 196 8.89 -16.29 10.81
N PRO A 197 7.67 -16.01 11.29
CA PRO A 197 6.54 -15.62 10.43
C PRO A 197 6.74 -14.25 9.76
N VAL A 198 7.61 -13.38 10.30
CA VAL A 198 7.97 -12.10 9.69
C VAL A 198 8.74 -12.30 8.39
N VAL A 199 9.57 -13.35 8.29
CA VAL A 199 10.26 -13.71 7.04
C VAL A 199 9.25 -14.12 5.97
N GLU A 200 8.26 -14.95 6.32
CA GLU A 200 7.23 -15.36 5.37
C GLU A 200 6.34 -14.17 4.94
N TYR A 201 6.08 -13.23 5.85
CA TYR A 201 5.35 -12.00 5.52
C TYR A 201 6.10 -11.15 4.48
N THR A 202 7.43 -11.00 4.63
CA THR A 202 8.26 -10.17 3.75
C THR A 202 8.64 -10.88 2.45
N ARG A 203 8.57 -12.21 2.40
CA ARG A 203 8.98 -13.03 1.26
C ARG A 203 8.24 -12.69 -0.03
N SER A 204 6.96 -12.36 0.07
CA SER A 204 6.13 -11.99 -1.09
C SER A 204 6.23 -10.51 -1.50
N THR A 205 7.05 -9.72 -0.79
CA THR A 205 7.17 -8.27 -0.98
C THR A 205 8.64 -7.86 -1.16
N GLY A 206 9.20 -7.07 -0.25
CA GLY A 206 10.53 -6.47 -0.37
C GLY A 206 11.70 -7.46 -0.43
N LEU A 207 11.55 -8.67 0.13
CA LEU A 207 12.61 -9.68 0.10
C LEU A 207 12.77 -10.34 -1.29
N ARG A 208 11.66 -10.52 -2.02
CA ARG A 208 11.63 -11.29 -3.26
C ARG A 208 12.65 -10.84 -4.31
N PRO A 209 12.76 -9.57 -4.70
CA PRO A 209 13.72 -9.15 -5.72
C PRO A 209 15.17 -9.44 -5.34
N VAL A 210 15.51 -9.23 -4.06
CA VAL A 210 16.86 -9.46 -3.56
C VAL A 210 17.17 -10.96 -3.53
N TYR A 211 16.23 -11.79 -3.07
CA TYR A 211 16.37 -13.24 -3.05
C TYR A 211 16.56 -13.83 -4.47
N GLU A 212 15.78 -13.35 -5.43
CA GLU A 212 15.88 -13.80 -6.84
C GLU A 212 17.23 -13.42 -7.48
N ALA A 213 17.89 -12.35 -7.02
CA ALA A 213 19.21 -11.94 -7.46
C ALA A 213 20.35 -12.77 -6.85
N VAL A 214 20.11 -13.45 -5.72
CA VAL A 214 21.11 -14.32 -5.09
C VAL A 214 21.35 -15.55 -5.98
N PRO A 215 22.62 -15.87 -6.35
CA PRO A 215 22.93 -17.08 -7.10
C PRO A 215 22.41 -18.34 -6.41
N ALA A 216 21.83 -19.27 -7.17
CA ALA A 216 21.14 -20.46 -6.65
C ALA A 216 21.92 -21.25 -5.58
N PRO A 217 23.27 -21.47 -5.71
CA PRO A 217 24.04 -22.18 -4.68
C PRO A 217 24.09 -21.46 -3.33
N HIS A 218 23.74 -20.18 -3.27
CA HIS A 218 23.84 -19.35 -2.08
C HIS A 218 22.49 -18.96 -1.47
N GLN A 219 21.36 -19.29 -2.11
CA GLN A 219 20.03 -18.88 -1.68
C GLN A 219 19.68 -19.39 -0.27
N ASP A 220 20.03 -20.62 0.06
CA ASP A 220 19.76 -21.17 1.39
C ASP A 220 20.59 -20.46 2.48
N ALA A 221 21.84 -20.16 2.20
CA ALA A 221 22.71 -19.45 3.15
C ALA A 221 22.27 -18.00 3.33
N PHE A 222 21.84 -17.32 2.27
CA PHE A 222 21.24 -15.98 2.36
C PHE A 222 19.96 -16.00 3.20
N MET A 223 19.06 -16.95 2.96
CA MET A 223 17.83 -17.07 3.74
C MET A 223 18.11 -17.43 5.21
N ALA A 224 19.11 -18.25 5.50
CA ALA A 224 19.51 -18.55 6.87
C ALA A 224 20.00 -17.29 7.60
N GLU A 225 20.81 -16.45 6.95
CA GLU A 225 21.28 -15.20 7.53
C GLU A 225 20.14 -14.21 7.75
N TYR A 226 19.26 -14.03 6.77
CA TYR A 226 18.09 -13.16 6.92
C TYR A 226 17.16 -13.62 8.04
N ARG A 227 16.86 -14.93 8.13
CA ARG A 227 16.07 -15.51 9.23
C ARG A 227 16.72 -15.26 10.58
N ARG A 228 18.02 -15.42 10.69
CA ARG A 228 18.76 -15.17 11.94
C ARG A 228 18.63 -13.71 12.40
N LEU A 229 18.79 -12.76 11.49
CA LEU A 229 18.66 -11.32 11.78
C LEU A 229 17.24 -10.96 12.20
N VAL A 230 16.24 -11.45 11.47
CA VAL A 230 14.81 -11.19 11.75
C VAL A 230 14.40 -11.81 13.08
N ALA A 231 14.80 -13.05 13.38
CA ALA A 231 14.49 -13.70 14.65
C ALA A 231 15.04 -12.96 15.88
N ALA A 232 16.22 -12.35 15.73
CA ALA A 232 16.80 -11.52 16.78
C ALA A 232 15.99 -10.23 17.06
N SER A 233 15.40 -9.64 16.03
CA SER A 233 14.62 -8.40 16.15
C SER A 233 13.15 -8.64 16.49
N TYR A 234 12.59 -9.80 16.15
CA TYR A 234 11.21 -10.18 16.39
C TYR A 234 11.12 -11.52 17.12
N PRO A 235 11.58 -11.59 18.39
CA PRO A 235 11.58 -12.83 19.15
C PRO A 235 10.14 -13.29 19.44
N PRO A 236 9.89 -14.60 19.49
CA PRO A 236 8.60 -15.14 19.89
C PRO A 236 8.27 -14.78 21.34
N ARG A 237 6.99 -14.58 21.63
CA ARG A 237 6.45 -14.39 22.97
C ARG A 237 6.29 -15.73 23.70
N ALA A 238 5.93 -15.66 24.98
CA ALA A 238 5.75 -16.86 25.83
C ALA A 238 4.67 -17.82 25.30
N ASP A 239 3.72 -17.31 24.52
CA ASP A 239 2.65 -18.08 23.85
C ASP A 239 3.04 -18.59 22.45
N GLY A 240 4.31 -18.41 22.06
CA GLY A 240 4.86 -18.81 20.75
C GLY A 240 4.53 -17.87 19.60
N LYS A 241 3.77 -16.79 19.82
CA LYS A 241 3.44 -15.81 18.78
C LYS A 241 4.49 -14.75 18.62
N THR A 242 4.59 -14.17 17.43
CA THR A 242 5.50 -13.07 17.11
C THR A 242 4.73 -11.78 16.90
N LEU A 243 5.10 -10.72 17.61
CA LEU A 243 4.55 -9.39 17.40
C LEU A 243 5.31 -8.70 16.27
N PHE A 244 4.56 -8.24 15.27
CA PHE A 244 5.11 -7.55 14.10
C PHE A 244 4.46 -6.17 13.95
N PRO A 245 5.09 -5.10 14.46
CA PRO A 245 4.63 -3.73 14.22
C PRO A 245 4.82 -3.38 12.74
N PHE A 246 3.77 -2.87 12.13
CA PHE A 246 3.78 -2.47 10.73
C PHE A 246 3.17 -1.09 10.57
N ARG A 247 4.03 -0.10 10.32
CA ARG A 247 3.64 1.30 10.18
C ARG A 247 3.11 1.59 8.78
N ARG A 248 2.06 2.39 8.71
CA ARG A 248 1.40 2.85 7.50
C ARG A 248 1.24 4.35 7.54
N LEU A 249 1.48 5.01 6.41
CA LEU A 249 1.25 6.42 6.18
C LEU A 249 -0.07 6.61 5.43
N PHE A 250 -0.84 7.61 5.85
CA PHE A 250 -2.13 7.98 5.30
C PHE A 250 -2.14 9.44 4.91
N ILE A 251 -2.77 9.76 3.80
CA ILE A 251 -2.92 11.10 3.27
C ILE A 251 -4.35 11.24 2.75
N VAL A 252 -5.06 12.27 3.22
CA VAL A 252 -6.35 12.70 2.66
C VAL A 252 -6.22 14.18 2.32
N ALA A 253 -6.23 14.49 1.04
CA ALA A 253 -6.06 15.82 0.49
C ALA A 253 -7.29 16.23 -0.31
N THR A 254 -7.94 17.35 0.03
CA THR A 254 -9.09 17.88 -0.70
C THR A 254 -8.66 19.06 -1.57
N ALA A 255 -8.97 19.02 -2.85
CA ALA A 255 -8.73 20.14 -3.75
C ALA A 255 -9.52 21.39 -3.30
N PRO A 256 -9.03 22.61 -3.57
CA PRO A 256 -9.80 23.82 -3.36
C PRO A 256 -11.18 23.77 -4.04
N ALA A 257 -12.16 24.47 -3.47
CA ALA A 257 -13.52 24.57 -4.01
C ALA A 257 -13.60 25.44 -5.27
#